data_4f4f1e0f5f8eb4ec344c5c44ede176e1
#
_entry.id   4f4f1e0f5f8eb4ec344c5c44ede176e1
#
_cell.length_a   1.000
_cell.length_b   1.000
_cell.length_c   1.000
_cell.angle_alpha   90.00
_cell.angle_beta   90.00
_cell.angle_gamma   90.00
#
_symmetry.space_group_name_H-M   'P 1'
#
loop_
_entity.id
_entity.type
_entity.pdbx_description
1 polymer ?
#
loop_
_entity_poly.entity_id
_entity_poly.type
_entity_poly.pdbx_seq_one_letter_code
_entity_poly.pdbx_strand_id
1 'polypeptide(L)'
;MREILLPYYNDRKGRSIDTLVIHASAQTTSDALIAKLVERELSSHYLVDEEGEITRMVPEACRAWHAGVGKWCGEKDLNSTSIGIEMCNTLFGEEPFKPRQIEALTELCLHLIDKYDIHPTQIIGHSDLAPTRKIDPGVMFPWEKMAANGVGVWYDKPFVCPLNSVDVKESLNNIGYGVDNLEATEWAFCRRFNPALYQFLGGKKGANKGTIEGLMLHDNPEFLRTLKAVETAFIKSRQNTCGTFALPLKAVAYRHV
;
A
#
# COMPACT_ATOMS: atom_id res chain seq x y z
N MET A 1 -22.92 -0.38 0.98
CA MET A 1 -21.88 -1.41 1.25
C MET A 1 -22.55 -2.78 1.26
N ARG A 2 -22.05 -3.71 0.43
CA ARG A 2 -22.50 -5.11 0.34
C ARG A 2 -21.77 -5.96 1.38
N GLU A 3 -22.34 -7.09 1.82
CA GLU A 3 -21.67 -8.08 2.68
C GLU A 3 -21.69 -9.47 2.06
N ILE A 4 -20.50 -10.08 1.92
CA ILE A 4 -20.32 -11.47 1.47
C ILE A 4 -19.19 -12.05 2.31
N LEU A 5 -19.53 -12.80 3.36
CA LEU A 5 -18.52 -13.33 4.28
C LEU A 5 -17.83 -14.55 3.69
N LEU A 6 -16.49 -14.51 3.65
CA LEU A 6 -15.61 -15.62 3.28
C LEU A 6 -15.19 -16.40 4.53
N PRO A 7 -15.02 -17.73 4.44
CA PRO A 7 -14.68 -18.56 5.61
C PRO A 7 -13.18 -18.56 5.96
N TYR A 8 -12.31 -17.94 5.16
CA TYR A 8 -10.85 -18.01 5.27
C TYR A 8 -10.28 -16.94 6.18
N TYR A 9 -10.58 -17.03 7.47
CA TYR A 9 -10.05 -16.13 8.49
C TYR A 9 -9.90 -16.87 9.83
N ASN A 10 -9.20 -16.25 10.76
CA ASN A 10 -9.07 -16.72 12.14
C ASN A 10 -8.98 -15.56 13.13
N ASP A 11 -8.73 -15.88 14.39
CA ASP A 11 -8.58 -14.91 15.46
C ASP A 11 -7.27 -14.12 15.34
N ARG A 12 -7.29 -12.79 15.63
CA ARG A 12 -6.11 -11.92 15.67
C ARG A 12 -5.20 -12.16 16.89
N LYS A 13 -5.60 -13.04 17.81
CA LYS A 13 -4.88 -13.36 19.05
C LYS A 13 -4.56 -12.12 19.88
N GLY A 14 -5.50 -11.21 20.00
CA GLY A 14 -5.38 -9.97 20.77
C GLY A 14 -4.48 -8.90 20.13
N ARG A 15 -4.05 -9.09 18.86
CA ARG A 15 -3.27 -8.07 18.14
C ARG A 15 -4.17 -6.92 17.71
N SER A 16 -3.70 -5.68 17.95
CA SER A 16 -4.36 -4.46 17.51
C SER A 16 -4.23 -4.26 16.00
N ILE A 17 -5.20 -3.58 15.40
CA ILE A 17 -5.15 -3.13 14.01
C ILE A 17 -4.40 -1.81 13.98
N ASP A 18 -3.32 -1.74 13.23
CA ASP A 18 -2.44 -0.57 13.10
C ASP A 18 -2.00 -0.29 11.66
N THR A 19 -2.39 -1.13 10.71
CA THR A 19 -1.91 -1.06 9.32
C THR A 19 -3.06 -1.25 8.31
N LEU A 20 -3.04 -0.52 7.19
CA LEU A 20 -3.84 -0.80 6.00
C LEU A 20 -2.95 -1.35 4.89
N VAL A 21 -3.35 -2.47 4.29
CA VAL A 21 -2.66 -3.05 3.14
C VAL A 21 -3.58 -2.96 1.92
N ILE A 22 -3.15 -2.20 0.92
CA ILE A 22 -3.87 -2.05 -0.34
C ILE A 22 -3.38 -3.10 -1.32
N HIS A 23 -4.33 -3.83 -1.89
CA HIS A 23 -4.12 -4.84 -2.92
C HIS A 23 -4.78 -4.43 -4.22
N ALA A 24 -4.34 -5.00 -5.33
CA ALA A 24 -5.07 -4.99 -6.59
C ALA A 24 -4.96 -6.36 -7.26
N SER A 25 -6.07 -6.85 -7.76
CA SER A 25 -6.14 -8.13 -8.47
C SER A 25 -6.20 -7.92 -9.99
N ALA A 26 -6.01 -9.01 -10.73
CA ALA A 26 -6.26 -9.03 -12.17
C ALA A 26 -7.72 -9.41 -12.50
N GLN A 27 -8.67 -8.97 -11.68
CA GLN A 27 -10.10 -9.23 -11.84
C GLN A 27 -10.85 -7.92 -11.93
N THR A 28 -11.70 -7.76 -12.93
CA THR A 28 -12.45 -6.51 -13.18
C THR A 28 -13.78 -6.42 -12.45
N THR A 29 -14.29 -7.54 -11.93
CA THR A 29 -15.57 -7.58 -11.21
C THR A 29 -15.41 -8.14 -9.81
N SER A 30 -16.27 -7.69 -8.89
CA SER A 30 -16.34 -8.20 -7.51
C SER A 30 -16.53 -9.71 -7.47
N ASP A 31 -17.46 -10.25 -8.26
CA ASP A 31 -17.77 -11.68 -8.23
C ASP A 31 -16.60 -12.53 -8.73
N ALA A 32 -15.88 -12.10 -9.78
CA ALA A 32 -14.68 -12.79 -10.27
C ALA A 32 -13.54 -12.75 -9.25
N LEU A 33 -13.35 -11.64 -8.54
CA LEU A 33 -12.34 -11.51 -7.50
C LEU A 33 -12.69 -12.39 -6.31
N ILE A 34 -13.93 -12.37 -5.84
CA ILE A 34 -14.41 -13.22 -4.74
C ILE A 34 -14.22 -14.70 -5.09
N ALA A 35 -14.63 -15.12 -6.29
CA ALA A 35 -14.43 -16.49 -6.75
C ALA A 35 -12.94 -16.88 -6.74
N LYS A 36 -12.05 -15.96 -7.13
CA LYS A 36 -10.59 -16.19 -7.11
C LYS A 36 -10.00 -16.30 -5.71
N LEU A 37 -10.50 -15.50 -4.76
CA LEU A 37 -10.12 -15.62 -3.34
C LEU A 37 -10.57 -16.97 -2.78
N VAL A 38 -11.80 -17.38 -3.05
CA VAL A 38 -12.34 -18.69 -2.61
C VAL A 38 -11.54 -19.84 -3.21
N GLU A 39 -11.27 -19.82 -4.51
CA GLU A 39 -10.43 -20.86 -5.20
C GLU A 39 -9.07 -21.02 -4.53
N ARG A 40 -8.50 -19.93 -4.02
CA ARG A 40 -7.15 -19.91 -3.42
C ARG A 40 -7.16 -20.06 -1.89
N GLU A 41 -8.32 -20.21 -1.28
CA GLU A 41 -8.48 -20.22 0.18
C GLU A 41 -7.86 -18.97 0.84
N LEU A 42 -8.05 -17.81 0.21
CA LEU A 42 -7.61 -16.51 0.67
C LEU A 42 -8.83 -15.63 1.02
N SER A 43 -8.55 -14.53 1.70
CA SER A 43 -9.57 -13.53 2.02
C SER A 43 -8.94 -12.14 2.15
N SER A 44 -9.77 -11.13 2.09
CA SER A 44 -9.46 -9.76 2.48
C SER A 44 -10.65 -9.19 3.24
N HIS A 45 -10.47 -8.10 4.00
CA HIS A 45 -11.56 -7.53 4.78
C HIS A 45 -12.57 -6.83 3.87
N TYR A 46 -12.05 -6.08 2.89
CA TYR A 46 -12.84 -5.29 1.97
C TYR A 46 -12.42 -5.51 0.53
N LEU A 47 -13.36 -5.26 -0.35
CA LEU A 47 -13.18 -5.17 -1.79
C LEU A 47 -13.84 -3.89 -2.28
N VAL A 48 -13.16 -3.15 -3.16
CA VAL A 48 -13.68 -1.97 -3.86
C VAL A 48 -13.62 -2.25 -5.36
N ASP A 49 -14.77 -2.28 -6.02
CA ASP A 49 -14.85 -2.54 -7.45
C ASP A 49 -14.65 -1.26 -8.30
N GLU A 50 -14.69 -1.41 -9.61
CA GLU A 50 -14.46 -0.30 -10.54
C GLU A 50 -15.52 0.80 -10.45
N GLU A 51 -16.73 0.50 -9.99
CA GLU A 51 -17.81 1.47 -9.79
C GLU A 51 -17.79 2.13 -8.41
N GLY A 52 -16.85 1.72 -7.54
CA GLY A 52 -16.71 2.21 -6.17
C GLY A 52 -17.64 1.49 -5.17
N GLU A 53 -18.25 0.38 -5.57
CA GLU A 53 -19.03 -0.46 -4.66
C GLU A 53 -18.10 -1.16 -3.66
N ILE A 54 -18.40 -1.02 -2.35
CA ILE A 54 -17.63 -1.65 -1.29
C ILE A 54 -18.31 -2.93 -0.84
N THR A 55 -17.61 -4.04 -0.88
CA THR A 55 -18.03 -5.32 -0.30
C THR A 55 -17.20 -5.67 0.91
N ARG A 56 -17.83 -5.93 2.06
CA ARG A 56 -17.17 -6.50 3.26
C ARG A 56 -17.13 -8.02 3.14
N MET A 57 -15.95 -8.62 3.27
CA MET A 57 -15.75 -10.05 3.10
C MET A 57 -15.28 -10.76 4.39
N VAL A 58 -14.63 -10.04 5.32
CA VAL A 58 -14.21 -10.57 6.62
C VAL A 58 -14.52 -9.52 7.68
N PRO A 59 -15.04 -9.89 8.87
CA PRO A 59 -15.18 -8.96 9.98
C PRO A 59 -13.81 -8.38 10.39
N GLU A 60 -13.73 -7.08 10.63
CA GLU A 60 -12.47 -6.40 10.99
C GLU A 60 -11.80 -6.99 12.25
N ALA A 61 -12.61 -7.45 13.21
CA ALA A 61 -12.11 -8.12 14.42
C ALA A 61 -11.40 -9.46 14.13
N CYS A 62 -11.56 -10.02 12.94
CA CYS A 62 -10.94 -11.25 12.51
C CYS A 62 -9.66 -10.99 11.70
N ARG A 63 -8.78 -11.98 11.65
CA ARG A 63 -7.55 -11.99 10.88
C ARG A 63 -7.82 -12.57 9.49
N ALA A 64 -7.99 -11.74 8.48
CA ALA A 64 -8.09 -12.19 7.09
C ALA A 64 -6.72 -12.66 6.56
N TRP A 65 -6.73 -13.48 5.51
CA TRP A 65 -5.52 -14.09 4.93
C TRP A 65 -5.17 -13.42 3.60
N HIS A 66 -4.57 -12.20 3.66
CA HIS A 66 -4.27 -11.39 2.48
C HIS A 66 -2.79 -11.02 2.31
N ALA A 67 -2.06 -10.77 3.41
CA ALA A 67 -0.69 -10.25 3.35
C ALA A 67 0.34 -11.36 3.04
N GLY A 68 0.13 -12.57 3.58
CA GLY A 68 1.08 -13.67 3.48
C GLY A 68 2.42 -13.33 4.16
N VAL A 69 3.51 -13.94 3.66
CA VAL A 69 4.87 -13.69 4.17
C VAL A 69 5.37 -12.35 3.67
N GLY A 70 5.82 -11.49 4.59
CA GLY A 70 6.36 -10.16 4.29
C GLY A 70 6.85 -9.46 5.54
N LYS A 71 7.25 -8.18 5.41
CA LYS A 71 7.77 -7.41 6.55
C LYS A 71 7.54 -5.91 6.31
N TRP A 72 7.03 -5.22 7.33
CA TRP A 72 6.93 -3.77 7.35
C TRP A 72 7.16 -3.24 8.77
N CYS A 73 8.03 -2.23 8.92
CA CYS A 73 8.42 -1.68 10.24
C CYS A 73 8.83 -2.76 11.27
N GLY A 74 9.44 -3.84 10.82
CA GLY A 74 9.84 -4.99 11.66
C GLY A 74 8.74 -6.03 11.89
N GLU A 75 7.45 -5.71 11.69
CA GLU A 75 6.33 -6.64 11.80
C GLU A 75 6.35 -7.64 10.64
N LYS A 76 6.13 -8.92 10.94
CA LYS A 76 6.13 -10.03 9.97
C LYS A 76 4.75 -10.69 9.81
N ASP A 77 3.89 -10.61 10.81
CA ASP A 77 2.52 -11.15 10.75
C ASP A 77 1.49 -10.05 10.50
N LEU A 78 1.61 -9.40 9.33
CA LEU A 78 0.71 -8.32 8.93
C LEU A 78 -0.75 -8.75 8.75
N ASN A 79 -1.04 -10.05 8.55
CA ASN A 79 -2.43 -10.52 8.62
C ASN A 79 -3.07 -10.25 9.98
N SER A 80 -2.31 -10.32 11.08
CA SER A 80 -2.83 -10.11 12.44
C SER A 80 -3.00 -8.64 12.79
N THR A 81 -2.23 -7.73 12.19
CA THR A 81 -2.21 -6.30 12.55
C THR A 81 -2.82 -5.38 11.51
N SER A 82 -3.27 -5.92 10.37
CA SER A 82 -3.78 -5.08 9.29
C SER A 82 -5.23 -5.35 8.89
N ILE A 83 -5.77 -4.37 8.17
CA ILE A 83 -6.96 -4.50 7.32
C ILE A 83 -6.48 -4.57 5.87
N GLY A 84 -6.81 -5.66 5.16
CA GLY A 84 -6.57 -5.78 3.72
C GLY A 84 -7.75 -5.26 2.92
N ILE A 85 -7.48 -4.48 1.88
CA ILE A 85 -8.47 -3.93 0.95
C ILE A 85 -8.07 -4.31 -0.47
N GLU A 86 -8.90 -5.11 -1.13
CA GLU A 86 -8.71 -5.52 -2.52
C GLU A 86 -9.35 -4.51 -3.47
N MET A 87 -8.65 -4.19 -4.55
CA MET A 87 -9.13 -3.35 -5.64
C MET A 87 -9.31 -4.19 -6.91
N CYS A 88 -10.47 -4.11 -7.56
CA CYS A 88 -10.61 -4.66 -8.91
C CYS A 88 -9.76 -3.85 -9.89
N ASN A 89 -9.00 -4.54 -10.74
CA ASN A 89 -8.24 -3.93 -11.83
C ASN A 89 -7.94 -5.00 -12.88
N THR A 90 -7.50 -4.62 -14.09
CA THR A 90 -7.24 -5.59 -15.17
C THR A 90 -5.89 -6.30 -15.03
N LEU A 91 -4.84 -5.62 -14.55
CA LEU A 91 -3.47 -6.09 -14.57
C LEU A 91 -2.71 -5.78 -13.27
N PHE A 92 -3.30 -6.05 -12.11
CA PHE A 92 -2.65 -5.79 -10.81
C PHE A 92 -2.21 -4.33 -10.61
N GLY A 93 -3.03 -3.37 -11.08
CA GLY A 93 -2.73 -1.93 -10.96
C GLY A 93 -1.71 -1.41 -11.96
N GLU A 94 -1.61 -2.03 -13.12
CA GLU A 94 -0.84 -1.50 -14.26
C GLU A 94 -1.67 -0.63 -15.20
N GLU A 95 -2.99 -0.65 -15.02
CA GLU A 95 -3.92 0.28 -15.64
C GLU A 95 -4.46 1.29 -14.62
N PRO A 96 -4.84 2.50 -15.07
CA PRO A 96 -5.40 3.51 -14.19
C PRO A 96 -6.67 3.01 -13.49
N PHE A 97 -6.77 3.26 -12.20
CA PHE A 97 -7.98 3.01 -11.42
C PHE A 97 -9.06 4.03 -11.76
N LYS A 98 -10.33 3.60 -11.74
CA LYS A 98 -11.45 4.49 -12.00
C LYS A 98 -11.55 5.58 -10.91
N PRO A 99 -11.91 6.82 -11.25
CA PRO A 99 -12.06 7.90 -10.27
C PRO A 99 -12.97 7.55 -9.08
N ARG A 100 -14.14 6.96 -9.37
CA ARG A 100 -15.11 6.52 -8.34
C ARG A 100 -14.54 5.47 -7.38
N GLN A 101 -13.75 4.55 -7.92
CA GLN A 101 -13.08 3.51 -7.13
C GLN A 101 -12.08 4.13 -6.15
N ILE A 102 -11.28 5.10 -6.61
CA ILE A 102 -10.33 5.82 -5.74
C ILE A 102 -11.04 6.70 -4.71
N GLU A 103 -12.17 7.32 -5.05
CA GLU A 103 -13.00 8.08 -4.11
C GLU A 103 -13.53 7.16 -3.00
N ALA A 104 -14.15 6.04 -3.36
CA ALA A 104 -14.67 5.06 -2.41
C ALA A 104 -13.57 4.46 -1.52
N LEU A 105 -12.40 4.12 -2.10
CA LEU A 105 -11.24 3.66 -1.34
C LEU A 105 -10.76 4.72 -0.35
N THR A 106 -10.69 5.98 -0.78
CA THR A 106 -10.25 7.09 0.07
C THR A 106 -11.16 7.25 1.28
N GLU A 107 -12.47 7.25 1.07
CA GLU A 107 -13.47 7.33 2.15
C GLU A 107 -13.37 6.15 3.12
N LEU A 108 -13.24 4.93 2.60
CA LEU A 108 -13.05 3.73 3.41
C LEU A 108 -11.76 3.81 4.24
N CYS A 109 -10.65 4.21 3.63
CA CYS A 109 -9.39 4.36 4.32
C CYS A 109 -9.46 5.41 5.43
N LEU A 110 -10.05 6.58 5.18
CA LEU A 110 -10.21 7.64 6.19
C LEU A 110 -11.06 7.18 7.37
N HIS A 111 -12.15 6.44 7.11
CA HIS A 111 -12.95 5.84 8.16
C HIS A 111 -12.15 4.85 9.03
N LEU A 112 -11.35 3.97 8.41
CA LEU A 112 -10.53 2.99 9.11
C LEU A 112 -9.37 3.64 9.87
N ILE A 113 -8.76 4.69 9.30
CA ILE A 113 -7.72 5.49 9.95
C ILE A 113 -8.25 6.11 11.24
N ASP A 114 -9.40 6.78 11.18
CA ASP A 114 -10.05 7.40 12.35
C ASP A 114 -10.44 6.36 13.39
N LYS A 115 -11.04 5.25 12.95
CA LYS A 115 -11.53 4.17 13.83
C LYS A 115 -10.44 3.47 14.62
N TYR A 116 -9.26 3.25 14.01
CA TYR A 116 -8.17 2.44 14.57
C TYR A 116 -6.92 3.26 14.91
N ASP A 117 -6.98 4.58 14.76
CA ASP A 117 -5.84 5.50 14.97
C ASP A 117 -4.60 5.07 14.15
N ILE A 118 -4.82 4.73 12.87
CA ILE A 118 -3.77 4.22 12.01
C ILE A 118 -2.86 5.35 11.56
N HIS A 119 -1.57 5.23 11.89
CA HIS A 119 -0.57 6.21 11.50
C HIS A 119 -0.39 6.27 9.96
N PRO A 120 -0.22 7.46 9.34
CA PRO A 120 -0.07 7.58 7.88
C PRO A 120 1.04 6.73 7.28
N THR A 121 2.14 6.47 8.02
CA THR A 121 3.24 5.61 7.55
C THR A 121 2.90 4.12 7.54
N GLN A 122 1.75 3.73 8.07
CA GLN A 122 1.25 2.35 8.12
C GLN A 122 0.22 2.05 7.02
N ILE A 123 0.10 2.92 6.02
CA ILE A 123 -0.75 2.70 4.84
C ILE A 123 0.16 2.31 3.69
N ILE A 124 0.11 1.03 3.31
CA ILE A 124 1.08 0.39 2.44
C ILE A 124 0.43 -0.42 1.31
N GLY A 125 1.18 -0.66 0.26
CA GLY A 125 0.83 -1.63 -0.77
C GLY A 125 1.34 -3.04 -0.43
N HIS A 126 0.75 -4.06 -1.01
CA HIS A 126 1.21 -5.43 -0.83
C HIS A 126 2.67 -5.60 -1.28
N SER A 127 3.08 -4.90 -2.34
CA SER A 127 4.47 -4.91 -2.81
C SER A 127 5.46 -4.25 -1.84
N ASP A 128 5.01 -3.37 -0.94
CA ASP A 128 5.88 -2.73 0.04
C ASP A 128 6.32 -3.73 1.13
N LEU A 129 5.39 -4.56 1.58
CA LEU A 129 5.68 -5.58 2.60
C LEU A 129 6.30 -6.88 2.01
N ALA A 130 6.08 -7.15 0.73
CA ALA A 130 6.48 -8.39 0.08
C ALA A 130 7.17 -8.17 -1.30
N PRO A 131 8.25 -7.37 -1.37
CA PRO A 131 8.84 -6.89 -2.62
C PRO A 131 9.33 -7.99 -3.57
N THR A 132 9.71 -9.17 -3.04
CA THR A 132 10.21 -10.29 -3.85
C THR A 132 9.12 -11.09 -4.55
N ARG A 133 7.84 -10.92 -4.17
CA ARG A 133 6.75 -11.79 -4.64
C ARG A 133 5.47 -11.06 -5.06
N LYS A 134 5.40 -9.74 -4.81
CA LYS A 134 4.20 -8.93 -5.06
C LYS A 134 4.53 -7.64 -5.81
N ILE A 135 3.56 -7.23 -6.65
CA ILE A 135 3.65 -5.99 -7.42
C ILE A 135 2.45 -5.07 -7.13
N ASP A 136 1.35 -5.64 -6.61
CA ASP A 136 0.13 -4.90 -6.30
C ASP A 136 0.32 -3.90 -5.13
N PRO A 137 -0.37 -2.76 -5.13
CA PRO A 137 -1.46 -2.35 -6.02
C PRO A 137 -1.00 -1.81 -7.40
N GLY A 138 0.27 -1.91 -7.75
CA GLY A 138 0.81 -1.62 -9.07
C GLY A 138 1.26 -0.18 -9.29
N VAL A 139 1.85 0.05 -10.46
CA VAL A 139 2.54 1.31 -10.80
C VAL A 139 1.56 2.47 -11.04
N MET A 140 0.32 2.17 -11.44
CA MET A 140 -0.70 3.19 -11.72
C MET A 140 -1.56 3.53 -10.48
N PHE A 141 -1.27 2.93 -9.31
CA PHE A 141 -1.99 3.30 -8.10
C PHE A 141 -1.62 4.73 -7.67
N PRO A 142 -2.59 5.61 -7.44
CA PRO A 142 -2.37 7.06 -7.31
C PRO A 142 -1.95 7.46 -5.89
N TRP A 143 -0.81 6.97 -5.39
CA TRP A 143 -0.33 7.21 -4.03
C TRP A 143 -0.23 8.68 -3.64
N GLU A 144 0.26 9.55 -4.57
CA GLU A 144 0.34 11.01 -4.35
C GLU A 144 -1.06 11.61 -4.08
N LYS A 145 -2.06 11.22 -4.90
CA LYS A 145 -3.45 11.67 -4.72
C LYS A 145 -4.05 11.14 -3.42
N MET A 146 -3.78 9.89 -3.05
CA MET A 146 -4.24 9.32 -1.79
C MET A 146 -3.68 10.10 -0.60
N ALA A 147 -2.37 10.37 -0.58
CA ALA A 147 -1.72 11.14 0.47
C ALA A 147 -2.22 12.59 0.55
N ALA A 148 -2.46 13.25 -0.60
CA ALA A 148 -3.07 14.58 -0.64
C ALA A 148 -4.47 14.63 -0.02
N ASN A 149 -5.15 13.49 0.07
CA ASN A 149 -6.46 13.33 0.73
C ASN A 149 -6.36 12.71 2.14
N GLY A 150 -5.16 12.66 2.74
CA GLY A 150 -4.98 12.17 4.11
C GLY A 150 -4.73 10.67 4.23
N VAL A 151 -4.56 9.94 3.13
CA VAL A 151 -4.34 8.49 3.12
C VAL A 151 -2.89 8.17 2.74
N GLY A 152 -2.06 7.94 3.74
CA GLY A 152 -0.64 7.64 3.56
C GLY A 152 0.29 8.84 3.58
N VAL A 153 1.54 8.62 3.19
CA VAL A 153 2.60 9.64 3.15
C VAL A 153 3.09 9.80 1.72
N TRP A 154 3.28 11.05 1.31
CA TRP A 154 3.98 11.44 0.10
C TRP A 154 5.06 12.47 0.42
N TYR A 155 5.94 12.77 -0.51
CA TYR A 155 7.08 13.66 -0.32
C TYR A 155 6.95 14.96 -1.13
N ASP A 156 7.50 16.05 -0.59
CA ASP A 156 7.65 17.30 -1.32
C ASP A 156 8.86 17.22 -2.28
N LYS A 157 8.72 17.74 -3.50
CA LYS A 157 9.78 17.72 -4.55
C LYS A 157 10.82 18.82 -4.33
N PRO A 158 11.99 18.67 -4.94
CA PRO A 158 12.98 17.59 -4.83
C PRO A 158 13.98 17.87 -3.71
N PHE A 159 14.44 16.83 -3.04
CA PHE A 159 15.48 16.97 -2.03
C PHE A 159 16.86 17.18 -2.69
N VAL A 160 17.56 18.25 -2.35
CA VAL A 160 18.94 18.51 -2.80
C VAL A 160 19.87 18.05 -1.68
N CYS A 161 20.49 16.89 -1.85
CA CYS A 161 21.51 16.40 -0.93
C CYS A 161 22.77 15.93 -1.69
N PRO A 162 23.94 15.89 -1.05
CA PRO A 162 25.09 15.18 -1.58
C PRO A 162 24.79 13.68 -1.71
N LEU A 163 24.74 13.17 -2.94
CA LEU A 163 24.30 11.79 -3.21
C LEU A 163 25.30 10.71 -2.73
N ASN A 164 26.56 11.07 -2.56
CA ASN A 164 27.64 10.18 -2.09
C ASN A 164 27.53 9.78 -0.60
N SER A 165 26.57 10.35 0.14
CA SER A 165 26.35 10.05 1.57
C SER A 165 25.05 9.29 1.84
N VAL A 166 24.36 8.80 0.80
CA VAL A 166 23.09 8.09 0.97
C VAL A 166 23.33 6.60 1.22
N ASP A 167 23.06 6.14 2.44
CA ASP A 167 22.91 4.71 2.72
C ASP A 167 21.51 4.26 2.33
N VAL A 168 21.41 3.57 1.20
CA VAL A 168 20.13 3.12 0.63
C VAL A 168 19.43 2.12 1.53
N LYS A 169 20.19 1.18 2.11
CA LYS A 169 19.63 0.15 2.99
C LYS A 169 19.09 0.76 4.28
N GLU A 170 19.81 1.68 4.88
CA GLU A 170 19.38 2.42 6.06
C GLU A 170 18.14 3.26 5.76
N SER A 171 18.15 4.03 4.66
CA SER A 171 17.01 4.87 4.27
C SER A 171 15.73 4.05 4.02
N LEU A 172 15.82 2.93 3.30
CA LEU A 172 14.68 2.03 3.09
C LEU A 172 14.14 1.45 4.40
N ASN A 173 15.06 1.04 5.31
CA ASN A 173 14.66 0.55 6.62
C ASN A 173 14.01 1.64 7.48
N ASN A 174 14.50 2.88 7.42
CA ASN A 174 13.91 4.04 8.12
C ASN A 174 12.50 4.36 7.61
N ILE A 175 12.22 4.12 6.33
CA ILE A 175 10.86 4.22 5.77
C ILE A 175 9.95 3.12 6.34
N GLY A 176 10.47 1.90 6.49
CA GLY A 176 9.74 0.75 7.04
C GLY A 176 9.91 -0.54 6.25
N TYR A 177 10.59 -0.50 5.11
CA TYR A 177 10.80 -1.68 4.27
C TYR A 177 11.64 -2.76 4.95
N GLY A 178 11.32 -4.02 4.68
CA GLY A 178 12.23 -5.14 4.91
C GLY A 178 13.33 -5.14 3.84
N VAL A 179 14.59 -5.13 4.26
CA VAL A 179 15.75 -5.01 3.35
C VAL A 179 16.55 -6.31 3.21
N ASP A 180 15.88 -7.43 3.42
CA ASP A 180 16.48 -8.77 3.28
C ASP A 180 16.85 -9.10 1.81
N ASN A 181 16.13 -8.52 0.85
CA ASN A 181 16.47 -8.48 -0.56
C ASN A 181 16.45 -7.01 -1.03
N LEU A 182 17.62 -6.37 -1.02
CA LEU A 182 17.76 -4.94 -1.28
C LEU A 182 17.27 -4.57 -2.68
N GLU A 183 17.65 -5.31 -3.70
CA GLU A 183 17.28 -5.06 -5.09
C GLU A 183 15.75 -5.07 -5.28
N ALA A 184 15.07 -6.13 -4.82
CA ALA A 184 13.61 -6.20 -4.91
C ALA A 184 12.93 -5.04 -4.15
N THR A 185 13.51 -4.63 -3.03
CA THR A 185 13.00 -3.51 -2.21
C THR A 185 13.18 -2.17 -2.93
N GLU A 186 14.31 -1.93 -3.56
CA GLU A 186 14.55 -0.74 -4.39
C GLU A 186 13.52 -0.62 -5.53
N TRP A 187 13.23 -1.74 -6.21
CA TRP A 187 12.21 -1.77 -7.26
C TRP A 187 10.79 -1.54 -6.75
N ALA A 188 10.44 -2.11 -5.59
CA ALA A 188 9.12 -1.87 -4.96
C ALA A 188 8.97 -0.42 -4.52
N PHE A 189 10.00 0.16 -3.90
CA PHE A 189 10.07 1.57 -3.55
C PHE A 189 9.92 2.47 -4.78
N CYS A 190 10.69 2.21 -5.84
CA CYS A 190 10.66 2.99 -7.07
C CYS A 190 9.28 2.95 -7.74
N ARG A 191 8.64 1.78 -7.79
CA ARG A 191 7.27 1.61 -8.31
C ARG A 191 6.27 2.50 -7.59
N ARG A 192 6.36 2.61 -6.27
CA ARG A 192 5.45 3.41 -5.44
C ARG A 192 5.74 4.90 -5.53
N PHE A 193 6.99 5.30 -5.33
CA PHE A 193 7.36 6.70 -5.08
C PHE A 193 7.95 7.43 -6.30
N ASN A 194 8.41 6.69 -7.32
CA ASN A 194 8.84 7.27 -8.59
C ASN A 194 8.41 6.38 -9.78
N PRO A 195 7.09 6.29 -10.05
CA PRO A 195 6.57 5.45 -11.11
C PRO A 195 7.10 5.82 -12.50
N ALA A 196 7.43 7.09 -12.73
CA ALA A 196 8.01 7.55 -14.00
C ALA A 196 9.42 6.96 -14.21
N LEU A 197 10.28 7.02 -13.20
CA LEU A 197 11.61 6.40 -13.25
C LEU A 197 11.49 4.88 -13.37
N TYR A 198 10.59 4.25 -12.59
CA TYR A 198 10.32 2.81 -12.67
C TYR A 198 10.01 2.37 -14.11
N GLN A 199 9.09 3.08 -14.79
CA GLN A 199 8.70 2.79 -16.18
C GLN A 199 9.84 3.08 -17.17
N PHE A 200 10.54 4.21 -16.99
CA PHE A 200 11.67 4.59 -17.84
C PHE A 200 12.80 3.56 -17.81
N LEU A 201 13.09 3.01 -16.64
CA LEU A 201 14.09 1.95 -16.45
C LEU A 201 13.59 0.56 -16.85
N GLY A 202 12.43 0.46 -17.49
CA GLY A 202 11.90 -0.80 -18.00
C GLY A 202 11.28 -1.71 -16.93
N GLY A 203 10.82 -1.11 -15.83
CA GLY A 203 10.00 -1.80 -14.83
C GLY A 203 8.84 -2.50 -15.52
N LYS A 204 8.89 -3.85 -15.57
CA LYS A 204 7.99 -4.64 -16.40
C LYS A 204 6.63 -4.81 -15.75
N LYS A 205 5.62 -4.75 -16.60
CA LYS A 205 4.28 -5.24 -16.35
C LYS A 205 4.32 -6.69 -15.86
N GLY A 206 3.76 -6.94 -14.67
CA GLY A 206 3.52 -8.30 -14.18
C GLY A 206 4.74 -9.12 -13.74
N ALA A 207 5.91 -8.53 -13.54
CA ALA A 207 7.08 -9.29 -13.15
C ALA A 207 7.75 -8.74 -11.87
N ASN A 208 7.91 -9.61 -10.87
CA ASN A 208 8.91 -9.44 -9.81
C ASN A 208 10.36 -9.55 -10.34
N LYS A 209 10.55 -9.56 -11.64
CA LYS A 209 11.81 -9.72 -12.34
C LYS A 209 12.01 -8.54 -13.29
N GLY A 210 12.11 -7.36 -12.71
CA GLY A 210 12.42 -6.14 -13.46
C GLY A 210 13.88 -5.74 -13.31
N THR A 211 14.79 -6.68 -13.11
CA THR A 211 16.20 -6.37 -13.20
C THR A 211 16.58 -6.20 -14.66
N ILE A 212 16.92 -4.99 -15.05
CA ILE A 212 17.77 -4.78 -16.21
C ILE A 212 19.15 -5.26 -15.74
N GLU A 213 19.63 -6.32 -16.36
CA GLU A 213 20.92 -6.92 -16.02
C GLU A 213 22.00 -5.81 -16.00
N GLY A 214 22.62 -5.58 -14.84
CA GLY A 214 23.64 -4.55 -14.64
C GLY A 214 23.16 -3.16 -14.25
N LEU A 215 21.86 -2.89 -14.09
CA LEU A 215 21.36 -1.60 -13.59
C LEU A 215 21.01 -1.69 -12.10
N MET A 216 21.83 -1.07 -11.28
CA MET A 216 21.57 -0.92 -9.85
C MET A 216 20.84 0.40 -9.61
N LEU A 217 19.65 0.36 -9.01
CA LEU A 217 18.87 1.57 -8.72
C LEU A 217 19.59 2.50 -7.75
N HIS A 218 20.34 1.94 -6.81
CA HIS A 218 21.13 2.72 -5.85
C HIS A 218 22.29 3.53 -6.46
N ASP A 219 22.62 3.32 -7.75
CA ASP A 219 23.57 4.18 -8.48
C ASP A 219 22.86 5.31 -9.25
N ASN A 220 21.52 5.29 -9.31
CA ASN A 220 20.75 6.28 -10.05
C ASN A 220 20.51 7.55 -9.21
N PRO A 221 20.98 8.74 -9.66
CA PRO A 221 20.82 9.98 -8.91
C PRO A 221 19.37 10.38 -8.62
N GLU A 222 18.44 10.09 -9.53
CA GLU A 222 17.03 10.42 -9.34
C GLU A 222 16.39 9.51 -8.30
N PHE A 223 16.71 8.22 -8.32
CA PHE A 223 16.31 7.28 -7.28
C PHE A 223 16.79 7.75 -5.90
N LEU A 224 18.07 8.10 -5.75
CA LEU A 224 18.65 8.55 -4.48
C LEU A 224 17.97 9.83 -3.94
N ARG A 225 17.71 10.80 -4.83
CA ARG A 225 16.96 12.02 -4.42
C ARG A 225 15.55 11.71 -3.96
N THR A 226 14.85 10.85 -4.69
CA THR A 226 13.49 10.39 -4.30
C THR A 226 13.54 9.68 -2.96
N LEU A 227 14.49 8.77 -2.77
CA LEU A 227 14.65 8.00 -1.54
C LEU A 227 14.83 8.91 -0.31
N LYS A 228 15.71 9.90 -0.39
CA LYS A 228 15.93 10.85 0.72
C LYS A 228 14.74 11.76 0.97
N ALA A 229 14.03 12.18 -0.07
CA ALA A 229 12.81 12.97 0.08
C ALA A 229 11.71 12.17 0.81
N VAL A 230 11.50 10.92 0.42
CA VAL A 230 10.52 10.02 1.06
C VAL A 230 10.92 9.70 2.49
N GLU A 231 12.18 9.33 2.74
CA GLU A 231 12.68 9.08 4.11
C GLU A 231 12.41 10.28 5.02
N THR A 232 12.74 11.47 4.54
CA THR A 232 12.50 12.72 5.29
C THR A 232 11.01 12.92 5.60
N ALA A 233 10.12 12.67 4.62
CA ALA A 233 8.68 12.78 4.81
C ALA A 233 8.16 11.77 5.85
N PHE A 234 8.65 10.52 5.82
CA PHE A 234 8.27 9.48 6.79
C PHE A 234 8.77 9.79 8.20
N ILE A 235 10.00 10.26 8.36
CA ILE A 235 10.56 10.69 9.66
C ILE A 235 9.75 11.86 10.21
N LYS A 236 9.50 12.89 9.40
CA LYS A 236 8.68 14.05 9.78
C LYS A 236 7.26 13.65 10.18
N SER A 237 6.62 12.75 9.43
CA SER A 237 5.29 12.24 9.76
C SER A 237 5.26 11.60 11.14
N ARG A 238 6.25 10.76 11.48
CA ARG A 238 6.34 10.10 12.80
C ARG A 238 6.63 11.06 13.95
N GLN A 239 7.35 12.16 13.70
CA GLN A 239 7.64 13.17 14.72
C GLN A 239 6.42 14.04 15.05
N ASN A 240 5.56 14.31 14.05
CA ASN A 240 4.39 15.17 14.22
C ASN A 240 3.24 14.51 14.99
N THR A 241 3.24 13.20 15.20
CA THR A 241 2.21 12.46 15.94
C THR A 241 2.32 12.56 17.45
N CYS A 242 3.31 13.28 17.98
CA CYS A 242 3.38 13.63 19.41
C CYS A 242 2.43 14.80 19.80
N GLY A 243 1.70 15.38 18.82
CA GLY A 243 0.67 16.40 19.01
C GLY A 243 -0.55 16.04 18.17
N THR A 244 -1.71 15.91 18.81
CA THR A 244 -3.05 15.61 18.27
C THR A 244 -3.25 15.98 16.80
N PHE A 245 -3.50 14.99 15.96
CA PHE A 245 -3.93 15.19 14.57
C PHE A 245 -5.32 15.83 14.55
N ALA A 246 -5.39 17.13 14.31
CA ALA A 246 -6.62 17.77 13.84
C ALA A 246 -6.69 17.57 12.32
N LEU A 247 -7.40 16.54 11.88
CA LEU A 247 -7.82 16.44 10.48
C LEU A 247 -8.66 17.70 10.13
N PRO A 248 -8.50 18.28 8.94
CA PRO A 248 -9.45 19.28 8.46
C PRO A 248 -10.78 18.55 8.22
N LEU A 249 -11.68 18.65 9.19
CA LEU A 249 -13.05 18.14 9.11
C LEU A 249 -13.79 18.83 7.94
N LYS A 250 -13.71 18.26 6.74
CA LYS A 250 -14.83 18.33 5.82
C LYS A 250 -15.76 17.19 6.20
N ALA A 251 -16.74 17.49 7.05
CA ALA A 251 -17.81 16.59 7.40
C ALA A 251 -18.53 16.13 6.13
N VAL A 252 -18.24 14.91 5.67
CA VAL A 252 -19.12 14.20 4.75
C VAL A 252 -20.08 13.41 5.62
N ALA A 253 -21.32 13.87 5.67
CA ALA A 253 -22.39 13.19 6.39
C ALA A 253 -22.63 11.81 5.74
N TYR A 254 -22.27 10.75 6.44
CA TYR A 254 -22.75 9.41 6.12
C TYR A 254 -24.27 9.42 6.19
N ARG A 255 -24.95 9.41 5.05
CA ARG A 255 -26.36 9.09 4.99
C ARG A 255 -26.49 7.58 5.18
N HIS A 256 -27.03 7.20 6.33
CA HIS A 256 -27.54 5.86 6.57
C HIS A 256 -28.58 5.52 5.48
N VAL A 257 -28.32 4.49 4.70
CA VAL A 257 -29.32 3.73 3.97
C VAL A 257 -29.09 2.25 4.28
#